data_68b33f88d2dc93cd054294924b4b56ce
#
_entry.id   68b33f88d2dc93cd054294924b4b56ce
#
_cell.length_a   1.000
_cell.length_b   1.000
_cell.length_c   1.000
_cell.angle_alpha   90.00
_cell.angle_beta   90.00
_cell.angle_gamma   90.00
#
_symmetry.space_group_name_H-M   'P 1'
#
loop_
_entity.id
_entity.type
_entity.pdbx_description
1 polymer ?
#
loop_
_entity_poly.entity_id
_entity_poly.type
_entity_poly.pdbx_seq_one_letter_code
_entity_poly.pdbx_strand_id
1 'polypeptide(L)'
;YLVVAILGNIDQVFNGFLLPTGLKMHYNAKDTTTVISASNYVAGKLNAIPMILGPGFATAIIPHISEALSKKNYKLVKKNVLDSINVVLYVAIPVSFCIFAYAGPLNYTLYYSENLELCTFVVQWMALEGFLSTLAPLVTNLMVSLELRKNVLKNLAIGVLIKGVLLIPFVWIMGIAGAVISSFIGTGYIIYKNLKEIQDVYNISYRKTSIIVVRILIGLFALWITSILLSKVGLYGVEGSKLSCLFKMCLNGLLSVIVYVVVTLYLKVPQSIFHFQLRKKSGV
;
A
#
# COMPACT_ATOMS: atom_id res chain seq x y z
N TYR A 1 -18.52 -0.29 -15.70
CA TYR A 1 -17.15 0.24 -15.59
C TYR A 1 -17.12 1.76 -15.35
N LEU A 2 -17.84 2.58 -16.13
CA LEU A 2 -17.82 4.04 -16.01
C LEU A 2 -18.19 4.53 -14.61
N VAL A 3 -19.26 4.00 -14.01
CA VAL A 3 -19.70 4.38 -12.65
C VAL A 3 -18.67 3.98 -11.57
N VAL A 4 -18.04 2.81 -11.71
CA VAL A 4 -16.96 2.39 -10.80
C VAL A 4 -15.77 3.33 -10.91
N ALA A 5 -15.40 3.73 -12.12
CA ALA A 5 -14.32 4.68 -12.36
C ALA A 5 -14.65 6.08 -11.79
N ILE A 6 -15.88 6.56 -11.95
CA ILE A 6 -16.31 7.85 -11.39
C ILE A 6 -16.24 7.81 -9.86
N LEU A 7 -16.83 6.80 -9.22
CA LEU A 7 -16.82 6.66 -7.77
C LEU A 7 -15.40 6.50 -7.21
N GLY A 8 -14.53 5.75 -7.92
CA GLY A 8 -13.13 5.62 -7.54
C GLY A 8 -12.33 6.93 -7.62
N ASN A 9 -12.72 7.85 -8.51
CA ASN A 9 -12.09 9.15 -8.63
C ASN A 9 -12.67 10.22 -7.68
N ILE A 10 -13.85 10.00 -7.08
CA ILE A 10 -14.42 10.91 -6.07
C ILE A 10 -13.44 11.08 -4.89
N ASP A 11 -12.69 10.06 -4.55
CA ASP A 11 -11.66 10.13 -3.52
C ASP A 11 -10.59 11.18 -3.83
N GLN A 12 -10.18 11.32 -5.09
CA GLN A 12 -9.26 12.37 -5.54
C GLN A 12 -9.89 13.75 -5.45
N VAL A 13 -11.20 13.86 -5.72
CA VAL A 13 -11.94 15.12 -5.57
C VAL A 13 -12.00 15.54 -4.10
N PHE A 14 -12.27 14.61 -3.18
CA PHE A 14 -12.25 14.91 -1.75
C PHE A 14 -10.87 15.33 -1.28
N ASN A 15 -9.82 14.63 -1.68
CA ASN A 15 -8.44 15.02 -1.37
C ASN A 15 -8.06 16.38 -2.00
N GLY A 16 -8.59 16.72 -3.18
CA GLY A 16 -8.34 18.01 -3.85
C GLY A 16 -9.02 19.21 -3.20
N PHE A 17 -10.25 19.05 -2.68
CA PHE A 17 -11.04 20.18 -2.16
C PHE A 17 -11.17 20.17 -0.63
N LEU A 18 -11.48 19.02 -0.03
CA LEU A 18 -11.75 18.94 1.41
C LEU A 18 -10.46 18.90 2.23
N LEU A 19 -9.42 18.23 1.75
CA LEU A 19 -8.15 18.13 2.47
C LEU A 19 -7.50 19.52 2.68
N PRO A 20 -7.33 20.39 1.64
CA PRO A 20 -6.78 21.72 1.86
C PRO A 20 -7.61 22.57 2.83
N THR A 21 -8.93 22.43 2.80
CA THR A 21 -9.84 23.14 3.70
C THR A 21 -9.63 22.71 5.14
N GLY A 22 -9.56 21.42 5.40
CA GLY A 22 -9.29 20.87 6.73
C GLY A 22 -7.89 21.23 7.25
N LEU A 23 -6.86 21.18 6.38
CA LEU A 23 -5.49 21.53 6.75
C LEU A 23 -5.32 22.99 7.16
N LYS A 24 -6.04 23.93 6.51
CA LYS A 24 -6.06 25.33 6.91
C LYS A 24 -6.66 25.58 8.30
N MET A 25 -7.47 24.67 8.80
CA MET A 25 -8.02 24.75 10.15
C MET A 25 -7.05 24.22 11.22
N HIS A 26 -6.10 23.36 10.83
CA HIS A 26 -5.14 22.73 11.72
C HIS A 26 -3.77 23.41 11.71
N TYR A 27 -3.27 23.77 10.52
CA TYR A 27 -1.95 24.35 10.33
C TYR A 27 -2.04 25.86 9.99
N ASN A 28 -0.96 26.59 10.27
CA ASN A 28 -0.80 27.96 9.73
C ASN A 28 -0.67 27.94 8.20
N ALA A 29 -0.72 29.10 7.55
CA ALA A 29 -0.71 29.22 6.10
C ALA A 29 0.57 28.62 5.45
N LYS A 30 1.74 28.82 6.08
CA LYS A 30 3.04 28.31 5.58
C LYS A 30 3.09 26.79 5.66
N ASP A 31 2.76 26.22 6.82
CA ASP A 31 2.77 24.77 7.03
C ASP A 31 1.70 24.07 6.19
N THR A 32 0.51 24.67 6.03
CA THR A 32 -0.52 24.15 5.12
C THR A 32 0.01 24.00 3.69
N THR A 33 0.69 25.02 3.17
CA THR A 33 1.28 24.97 1.83
C THR A 33 2.36 23.89 1.74
N THR A 34 3.19 23.78 2.75
CA THR A 34 4.24 22.73 2.85
C THR A 34 3.62 21.34 2.87
N VAL A 35 2.59 21.10 3.69
CA VAL A 35 1.89 19.81 3.78
C VAL A 35 1.23 19.42 2.47
N ILE A 36 0.53 20.36 1.81
CA ILE A 36 -0.11 20.12 0.51
C ILE A 36 0.95 19.80 -0.56
N SER A 37 2.04 20.55 -0.60
CA SER A 37 3.14 20.30 -1.53
C SER A 37 3.80 18.94 -1.28
N ALA A 38 4.12 18.62 -0.03
CA ALA A 38 4.71 17.33 0.33
C ALA A 38 3.77 16.15 0.01
N SER A 39 2.45 16.30 0.25
CA SER A 39 1.46 15.28 -0.06
C SER A 39 1.33 15.04 -1.57
N ASN A 40 1.16 16.09 -2.36
CA ASN A 40 0.89 15.96 -3.79
C ASN A 40 2.14 15.65 -4.62
N TYR A 41 3.27 16.28 -4.31
CA TYR A 41 4.46 16.15 -5.14
C TYR A 41 5.43 15.08 -4.62
N VAL A 42 5.68 15.03 -3.33
CA VAL A 42 6.67 14.10 -2.78
C VAL A 42 6.02 12.75 -2.53
N ALA A 43 5.07 12.69 -1.61
CA ALA A 43 4.40 11.45 -1.24
C ALA A 43 3.61 10.85 -2.40
N GLY A 44 2.93 11.68 -3.21
CA GLY A 44 2.20 11.22 -4.40
C GLY A 44 3.09 10.50 -5.41
N LYS A 45 4.30 11.02 -5.70
CA LYS A 45 5.25 10.37 -6.62
C LYS A 45 5.87 9.10 -6.02
N LEU A 46 6.20 9.11 -4.74
CA LEU A 46 6.74 7.92 -4.06
C LEU A 46 5.69 6.81 -3.96
N ASN A 47 4.46 7.15 -3.61
CA ASN A 47 3.35 6.18 -3.53
C ASN A 47 2.90 5.67 -4.89
N ALA A 48 3.19 6.36 -5.99
CA ALA A 48 2.94 5.84 -7.34
C ALA A 48 3.66 4.51 -7.58
N ILE A 49 4.82 4.27 -6.93
CA ILE A 49 5.58 3.02 -7.07
C ILE A 49 4.75 1.80 -6.61
N PRO A 50 4.26 1.70 -5.36
CA PRO A 50 3.42 0.60 -4.97
C PRO A 50 2.03 0.62 -5.65
N MET A 51 1.46 1.79 -5.92
CA MET A 51 0.12 1.92 -6.51
C MET A 51 0.00 1.33 -7.92
N ILE A 52 1.07 1.28 -8.71
CA ILE A 52 1.08 0.65 -10.03
C ILE A 52 0.92 -0.88 -9.94
N LEU A 53 1.35 -1.48 -8.83
CA LEU A 53 1.32 -2.94 -8.66
C LEU A 53 -0.10 -3.51 -8.63
N GLY A 54 -1.03 -2.85 -7.92
CA GLY A 54 -2.42 -3.32 -7.79
C GLY A 54 -3.13 -3.48 -9.15
N PRO A 55 -3.29 -2.40 -9.93
CA PRO A 55 -3.87 -2.48 -11.27
C PRO A 55 -3.05 -3.35 -12.23
N GLY A 56 -1.71 -3.33 -12.15
CA GLY A 56 -0.84 -4.15 -12.99
C GLY A 56 -1.12 -5.64 -12.83
N PHE A 57 -1.16 -6.14 -11.61
CA PHE A 57 -1.53 -7.54 -11.34
C PHE A 57 -3.00 -7.82 -11.64
N ALA A 58 -3.91 -6.88 -11.40
CA ALA A 58 -5.31 -7.06 -11.72
C ALA A 58 -5.51 -7.28 -13.23
N THR A 59 -4.89 -6.46 -14.08
CA THR A 59 -5.01 -6.61 -15.55
C THR A 59 -4.47 -7.93 -16.05
N ALA A 60 -3.41 -8.46 -15.43
CA ALA A 60 -2.84 -9.76 -15.80
C ALA A 60 -3.73 -10.94 -15.38
N ILE A 61 -4.37 -10.88 -14.21
CA ILE A 61 -5.10 -12.01 -13.64
C ILE A 61 -6.59 -12.05 -14.00
N ILE A 62 -7.21 -10.90 -14.30
CA ILE A 62 -8.64 -10.79 -14.65
C ILE A 62 -9.05 -11.76 -15.76
N PRO A 63 -8.34 -11.88 -16.90
CA PRO A 63 -8.69 -12.82 -17.96
C PRO A 63 -8.73 -14.27 -17.46
N HIS A 64 -7.76 -14.68 -16.65
CA HIS A 64 -7.69 -16.02 -16.10
C HIS A 64 -8.83 -16.32 -15.12
N ILE A 65 -9.26 -15.32 -14.32
CA ILE A 65 -10.42 -15.47 -13.43
C ILE A 65 -11.70 -15.59 -14.26
N SER A 66 -11.89 -14.72 -15.25
CA SER A 66 -13.07 -14.72 -16.09
C SER A 66 -13.19 -16.01 -16.92
N GLU A 67 -12.09 -16.53 -17.45
CA GLU A 67 -12.03 -17.81 -18.14
C GLU A 67 -12.37 -18.99 -17.20
N ALA A 68 -11.79 -19.01 -16.00
CA ALA A 68 -12.07 -20.04 -15.01
C ALA A 68 -13.52 -20.01 -14.57
N LEU A 69 -14.12 -18.82 -14.45
CA LEU A 69 -15.53 -18.63 -14.09
C LEU A 69 -16.46 -19.11 -15.22
N SER A 70 -16.19 -18.78 -16.47
CA SER A 70 -16.98 -19.23 -17.63
C SER A 70 -16.99 -20.76 -17.77
N LYS A 71 -15.85 -21.41 -17.43
CA LYS A 71 -15.72 -22.87 -17.37
C LYS A 71 -16.27 -23.49 -16.08
N LYS A 72 -16.89 -22.70 -15.18
CA LYS A 72 -17.39 -23.12 -13.86
C LYS A 72 -16.33 -23.83 -12.99
N ASN A 73 -15.05 -23.54 -13.23
CA ASN A 73 -13.94 -24.09 -12.47
C ASN A 73 -13.67 -23.25 -11.21
N TYR A 74 -14.55 -23.36 -10.22
CA TYR A 74 -14.48 -22.59 -8.97
C TYR A 74 -13.22 -22.87 -8.15
N LYS A 75 -12.58 -24.03 -8.32
CA LYS A 75 -11.29 -24.32 -7.66
C LYS A 75 -10.18 -23.43 -8.21
N LEU A 76 -10.15 -23.23 -9.53
CA LEU A 76 -9.18 -22.36 -10.19
C LEU A 76 -9.48 -20.87 -9.88
N VAL A 77 -10.77 -20.48 -9.86
CA VAL A 77 -11.18 -19.13 -9.44
C VAL A 77 -10.64 -18.80 -8.05
N LYS A 78 -10.89 -19.67 -7.06
CA LYS A 78 -10.39 -19.51 -5.68
C LYS A 78 -8.87 -19.36 -5.63
N LYS A 79 -8.16 -20.21 -6.37
CA LYS A 79 -6.69 -20.15 -6.46
C LYS A 79 -6.23 -18.80 -7.01
N ASN A 80 -6.74 -18.39 -8.17
CA ASN A 80 -6.32 -17.16 -8.85
C ASN A 80 -6.60 -15.91 -7.99
N VAL A 81 -7.74 -15.86 -7.29
CA VAL A 81 -8.07 -14.75 -6.37
C VAL A 81 -7.08 -14.68 -5.21
N LEU A 82 -6.79 -15.81 -4.55
CA LEU A 82 -5.86 -15.84 -3.43
C LEU A 82 -4.42 -15.53 -3.86
N ASP A 83 -3.98 -16.07 -4.98
CA ASP A 83 -2.64 -15.83 -5.53
C ASP A 83 -2.46 -14.34 -5.86
N SER A 84 -3.46 -13.70 -6.46
CA SER A 84 -3.42 -12.25 -6.76
C SER A 84 -3.27 -11.39 -5.50
N ILE A 85 -4.07 -11.68 -4.48
CA ILE A 85 -4.02 -10.95 -3.21
C ILE A 85 -2.66 -11.17 -2.53
N ASN A 86 -2.18 -12.41 -2.49
CA ASN A 86 -0.92 -12.75 -1.82
C ASN A 86 0.30 -12.11 -2.50
N VAL A 87 0.34 -12.10 -3.85
CA VAL A 87 1.42 -11.46 -4.61
C VAL A 87 1.47 -9.96 -4.34
N VAL A 88 0.32 -9.28 -4.42
CA VAL A 88 0.26 -7.83 -4.18
C VAL A 88 0.63 -7.50 -2.73
N LEU A 89 0.14 -8.25 -1.74
CA LEU A 89 0.52 -8.06 -0.34
C LEU A 89 2.03 -8.25 -0.13
N TYR A 90 2.63 -9.29 -0.75
CA TYR A 90 4.06 -9.59 -0.59
C TYR A 90 4.97 -8.49 -1.13
N VAL A 91 4.54 -7.74 -2.16
CA VAL A 91 5.33 -6.66 -2.77
C VAL A 91 4.92 -5.29 -2.22
N ALA A 92 3.63 -5.00 -2.12
CA ALA A 92 3.16 -3.66 -1.71
C ALA A 92 3.50 -3.33 -0.26
N ILE A 93 3.38 -4.30 0.66
CA ILE A 93 3.67 -4.04 2.08
C ILE A 93 5.13 -3.60 2.29
N PRO A 94 6.17 -4.35 1.85
CA PRO A 94 7.55 -3.93 2.07
C PRO A 94 7.92 -2.65 1.29
N VAL A 95 7.37 -2.42 0.10
CA VAL A 95 7.62 -1.19 -0.65
C VAL A 95 7.08 0.03 0.09
N SER A 96 5.82 0.00 0.54
CA SER A 96 5.24 1.08 1.34
C SER A 96 5.99 1.27 2.66
N PHE A 97 6.42 0.18 3.29
CA PHE A 97 7.23 0.25 4.51
C PHE A 97 8.61 0.87 4.27
N CYS A 98 9.28 0.57 3.16
CA CYS A 98 10.53 1.22 2.79
C CYS A 98 10.34 2.72 2.58
N ILE A 99 9.27 3.16 1.91
CA ILE A 99 8.96 4.59 1.77
C ILE A 99 8.77 5.24 3.14
N PHE A 100 8.06 4.57 4.05
CA PHE A 100 7.88 5.02 5.43
C PHE A 100 9.20 5.12 6.19
N ALA A 101 10.02 4.08 6.16
CA ALA A 101 11.25 3.99 6.92
C ALA A 101 12.34 4.98 6.43
N TYR A 102 12.39 5.20 5.12
CA TYR A 102 13.37 6.09 4.48
C TYR A 102 12.79 7.44 4.07
N ALA A 103 11.63 7.85 4.60
CA ALA A 103 10.98 9.11 4.27
C ALA A 103 11.90 10.35 4.45
N GLY A 104 12.68 10.41 5.52
CA GLY A 104 13.63 11.50 5.77
C GLY A 104 14.73 11.58 4.71
N PRO A 105 15.56 10.53 4.52
CA PRO A 105 16.56 10.49 3.47
C PRO A 105 15.99 10.72 2.05
N LEU A 106 14.79 10.19 1.73
CA LEU A 106 14.14 10.41 0.45
C LEU A 106 13.80 11.88 0.23
N ASN A 107 13.22 12.54 1.24
CA ASN A 107 12.95 13.98 1.17
C ASN A 107 14.23 14.80 1.03
N TYR A 108 15.25 14.50 1.84
CA TYR A 108 16.52 15.24 1.84
C TYR A 108 17.26 15.12 0.50
N THR A 109 17.28 13.92 -0.10
CA THR A 109 18.07 13.65 -1.30
C THR A 109 17.36 14.05 -2.59
N LEU A 110 16.08 13.73 -2.72
CA LEU A 110 15.32 13.86 -3.99
C LEU A 110 14.55 15.17 -4.09
N TYR A 111 14.22 15.78 -2.96
CA TYR A 111 13.39 16.98 -2.94
C TYR A 111 14.05 18.07 -2.11
N TYR A 112 13.76 19.32 -2.45
CA TYR A 112 14.12 20.46 -1.61
C TYR A 112 12.97 20.73 -0.65
N SER A 113 13.29 20.82 0.65
CA SER A 113 12.30 21.11 1.69
C SER A 113 12.88 22.08 2.72
N GLU A 114 12.23 23.20 2.95
CA GLU A 114 12.58 24.13 4.02
C GLU A 114 12.32 23.54 5.41
N ASN A 115 11.28 22.67 5.52
CA ASN A 115 10.90 21.98 6.75
C ASN A 115 10.95 20.46 6.52
N LEU A 116 12.17 19.91 6.67
CA LEU A 116 12.41 18.48 6.43
C LEU A 116 11.61 17.58 7.38
N GLU A 117 11.46 18.00 8.64
CA GLU A 117 10.74 17.21 9.66
C GLU A 117 9.25 17.08 9.30
N LEU A 118 8.59 18.19 8.98
CA LEU A 118 7.18 18.18 8.59
C LEU A 118 6.96 17.39 7.30
N CYS A 119 7.82 17.56 6.29
CA CYS A 119 7.74 16.81 5.05
C CYS A 119 7.97 15.32 5.26
N THR A 120 8.90 14.94 6.14
CA THR A 120 9.14 13.54 6.49
C THR A 120 7.92 12.94 7.16
N PHE A 121 7.31 13.63 8.10
CA PHE A 121 6.07 13.22 8.76
C PHE A 121 4.93 13.01 7.75
N VAL A 122 4.75 13.94 6.81
CA VAL A 122 3.75 13.81 5.74
C VAL A 122 4.00 12.57 4.89
N VAL A 123 5.24 12.34 4.43
CA VAL A 123 5.57 11.18 3.60
C VAL A 123 5.38 9.88 4.36
N GLN A 124 5.73 9.82 5.64
CA GLN A 124 5.50 8.65 6.48
C GLN A 124 4.02 8.26 6.55
N TRP A 125 3.15 9.20 6.89
CA TRP A 125 1.72 8.93 6.94
C TRP A 125 1.13 8.56 5.57
N MET A 126 1.50 9.29 4.53
CA MET A 126 1.05 9.01 3.18
C MET A 126 1.56 7.67 2.62
N ALA A 127 2.73 7.18 3.06
CA ALA A 127 3.22 5.85 2.69
C ALA A 127 2.30 4.72 3.20
N LEU A 128 1.68 4.90 4.37
CA LEU A 128 0.67 3.97 4.89
C LEU A 128 -0.59 3.99 4.02
N GLU A 129 -1.03 5.16 3.55
CA GLU A 129 -2.15 5.28 2.61
C GLU A 129 -1.82 4.64 1.25
N GLY A 130 -0.56 4.72 0.79
CA GLY A 130 -0.08 4.09 -0.44
C GLY A 130 -0.32 2.58 -0.48
N PHE A 131 -0.20 1.89 0.65
CA PHE A 131 -0.54 0.48 0.76
C PHE A 131 -2.04 0.22 0.49
N LEU A 132 -2.93 0.99 1.11
CA LEU A 132 -4.38 0.87 0.89
C LEU A 132 -4.75 1.18 -0.56
N SER A 133 -4.14 2.21 -1.13
CA SER A 133 -4.35 2.64 -2.52
C SER A 133 -3.85 1.61 -3.54
N THR A 134 -2.98 0.68 -3.13
CA THR A 134 -2.57 -0.48 -3.93
C THR A 134 -3.56 -1.63 -3.84
N LEU A 135 -4.05 -1.91 -2.63
CA LEU A 135 -4.90 -3.08 -2.37
C LEU A 135 -6.37 -2.85 -2.80
N ALA A 136 -6.91 -1.65 -2.62
CA ALA A 136 -8.30 -1.35 -2.92
C ALA A 136 -8.65 -1.53 -4.41
N PRO A 137 -7.88 -1.01 -5.39
CA PRO A 137 -8.13 -1.25 -6.80
C PRO A 137 -8.03 -2.73 -7.19
N LEU A 138 -7.07 -3.48 -6.62
CA LEU A 138 -6.97 -4.91 -6.86
C LEU A 138 -8.27 -5.62 -6.45
N VAL A 139 -8.71 -5.43 -5.20
CA VAL A 139 -9.89 -6.11 -4.65
C VAL A 139 -11.16 -5.69 -5.40
N THR A 140 -11.26 -4.41 -5.76
CA THR A 140 -12.38 -3.89 -6.59
C THR A 140 -12.42 -4.55 -7.96
N ASN A 141 -11.27 -4.68 -8.64
CA ASN A 141 -11.17 -5.32 -9.93
C ASN A 141 -11.46 -6.83 -9.85
N LEU A 142 -11.05 -7.51 -8.78
CA LEU A 142 -11.41 -8.90 -8.52
C LEU A 142 -12.94 -9.07 -8.41
N MET A 143 -13.61 -8.19 -7.67
CA MET A 143 -15.07 -8.20 -7.56
C MET A 143 -15.77 -8.02 -8.91
N VAL A 144 -15.24 -7.11 -9.76
CA VAL A 144 -15.79 -6.86 -11.10
C VAL A 144 -15.62 -8.09 -11.99
N SER A 145 -14.45 -8.75 -11.95
CA SER A 145 -14.17 -9.96 -12.74
C SER A 145 -14.98 -11.19 -12.28
N LEU A 146 -15.40 -11.19 -11.02
CA LEU A 146 -16.28 -12.19 -10.42
C LEU A 146 -17.77 -11.88 -10.59
N GLU A 147 -18.12 -10.88 -11.43
CA GLU A 147 -19.50 -10.45 -11.74
C GLU A 147 -20.28 -9.85 -10.56
N LEU A 148 -19.60 -9.47 -9.47
CA LEU A 148 -20.21 -8.87 -8.27
C LEU A 148 -20.35 -7.33 -8.37
N ARG A 149 -20.65 -6.81 -9.56
CA ARG A 149 -20.59 -5.37 -9.89
C ARG A 149 -21.52 -4.50 -9.05
N LYS A 150 -22.75 -4.97 -8.74
CA LYS A 150 -23.71 -4.20 -7.94
C LYS A 150 -23.19 -3.95 -6.53
N ASN A 151 -22.59 -4.96 -5.94
CA ASN A 151 -22.05 -4.92 -4.58
C ASN A 151 -20.81 -4.02 -4.50
N VAL A 152 -19.94 -4.07 -5.52
CA VAL A 152 -18.80 -3.14 -5.65
C VAL A 152 -19.26 -1.69 -5.58
N LEU A 153 -20.26 -1.32 -6.39
CA LEU A 153 -20.76 0.06 -6.43
C LEU A 153 -21.31 0.51 -5.07
N LYS A 154 -22.08 -0.36 -4.41
CA LYS A 154 -22.60 -0.09 -3.08
C LYS A 154 -21.48 0.10 -2.05
N ASN A 155 -20.51 -0.80 -2.03
CA ASN A 155 -19.42 -0.77 -1.07
C ASN A 155 -18.49 0.44 -1.30
N LEU A 156 -18.22 0.78 -2.57
CA LEU A 156 -17.49 2.00 -2.94
C LEU A 156 -18.23 3.25 -2.47
N ALA A 157 -19.51 3.39 -2.79
CA ALA A 157 -20.28 4.56 -2.40
C ALA A 157 -20.30 4.76 -0.88
N ILE A 158 -20.54 3.68 -0.10
CA ILE A 158 -20.54 3.77 1.37
C ILE A 158 -19.15 4.13 1.89
N GLY A 159 -18.08 3.47 1.42
CA GLY A 159 -16.73 3.73 1.91
C GLY A 159 -16.23 5.15 1.60
N VAL A 160 -16.54 5.66 0.39
CA VAL A 160 -16.23 7.04 -0.01
C VAL A 160 -17.00 8.05 0.84
N LEU A 161 -18.28 7.79 1.13
CA LEU A 161 -19.07 8.64 2.03
C LEU A 161 -18.50 8.64 3.47
N ILE A 162 -18.13 7.47 4.00
CA ILE A 162 -17.49 7.36 5.32
C ILE A 162 -16.21 8.20 5.35
N LYS A 163 -15.32 8.04 4.36
CA LYS A 163 -14.08 8.83 4.26
C LYS A 163 -14.39 10.33 4.19
N GLY A 164 -15.32 10.75 3.32
CA GLY A 164 -15.68 12.15 3.13
C GLY A 164 -16.22 12.82 4.41
N VAL A 165 -17.08 12.14 5.15
CA VAL A 165 -17.63 12.64 6.42
C VAL A 165 -16.55 12.74 7.50
N LEU A 166 -15.65 11.77 7.58
CA LEU A 166 -14.60 11.73 8.60
C LEU A 166 -13.40 12.62 8.28
N LEU A 167 -13.19 12.99 7.01
CA LEU A 167 -12.01 13.70 6.56
C LEU A 167 -11.82 15.03 7.28
N ILE A 168 -12.82 15.91 7.26
CA ILE A 168 -12.72 17.25 7.85
C ILE A 168 -12.52 17.20 9.36
N PRO A 169 -13.33 16.47 10.17
CA PRO A 169 -13.12 16.39 11.61
C PRO A 169 -11.74 15.84 12.02
N PHE A 170 -11.29 14.79 11.33
CA PHE A 170 -10.02 14.16 11.67
C PHE A 170 -8.83 15.01 11.23
N VAL A 171 -8.90 15.69 10.09
CA VAL A 171 -7.86 16.62 9.66
C VAL A 171 -7.80 17.84 10.58
N TRP A 172 -8.93 18.35 11.04
CA TRP A 172 -8.95 19.44 12.00
C TRP A 172 -8.22 19.09 13.31
N ILE A 173 -8.41 17.87 13.82
CA ILE A 173 -7.82 17.44 15.11
C ILE A 173 -6.36 16.99 14.92
N MET A 174 -6.03 16.24 13.88
CA MET A 174 -4.77 15.51 13.73
C MET A 174 -3.97 15.91 12.47
N GLY A 175 -4.40 16.94 11.74
CA GLY A 175 -3.73 17.36 10.51
C GLY A 175 -3.69 16.25 9.45
N ILE A 176 -2.55 16.08 8.79
CA ILE A 176 -2.39 15.07 7.72
C ILE A 176 -2.58 13.62 8.22
N ALA A 177 -2.23 13.32 9.47
CA ALA A 177 -2.47 12.03 10.07
C ALA A 177 -3.97 11.69 10.09
N GLY A 178 -4.82 12.69 10.38
CA GLY A 178 -6.27 12.55 10.34
C GLY A 178 -6.82 12.22 8.95
N ALA A 179 -6.24 12.78 7.89
CA ALA A 179 -6.60 12.42 6.51
C ALA A 179 -6.31 10.94 6.23
N VAL A 180 -5.14 10.47 6.63
CA VAL A 180 -4.75 9.07 6.45
C VAL A 180 -5.64 8.13 7.26
N ILE A 181 -5.97 8.48 8.51
CA ILE A 181 -6.88 7.69 9.36
C ILE A 181 -8.27 7.61 8.73
N SER A 182 -8.81 8.73 8.22
CA SER A 182 -10.10 8.71 7.50
C SER A 182 -10.08 7.79 6.28
N SER A 183 -8.95 7.78 5.53
CA SER A 183 -8.71 6.86 4.41
C SER A 183 -8.66 5.40 4.87
N PHE A 184 -7.99 5.11 6.00
CA PHE A 184 -7.96 3.76 6.58
C PHE A 184 -9.36 3.25 6.92
N ILE A 185 -10.21 4.09 7.48
CA ILE A 185 -11.59 3.71 7.84
C ILE A 185 -12.43 3.51 6.57
N GLY A 186 -12.45 4.49 5.66
CA GLY A 186 -13.29 4.44 4.47
C GLY A 186 -12.84 3.38 3.45
N THR A 187 -11.56 3.42 3.06
CA THR A 187 -10.99 2.45 2.11
C THR A 187 -10.85 1.06 2.73
N GLY A 188 -10.53 0.98 4.02
CA GLY A 188 -10.53 -0.27 4.78
C GLY A 188 -11.91 -0.94 4.80
N TYR A 189 -12.99 -0.16 4.96
CA TYR A 189 -14.35 -0.64 4.84
C TYR A 189 -14.61 -1.25 3.44
N ILE A 190 -14.20 -0.56 2.37
CA ILE A 190 -14.35 -1.04 0.99
C ILE A 190 -13.66 -2.39 0.82
N ILE A 191 -12.37 -2.47 1.21
CA ILE A 191 -11.56 -3.69 1.10
C ILE A 191 -12.21 -4.83 1.90
N TYR A 192 -12.57 -4.57 3.16
CA TYR A 192 -13.17 -5.57 4.04
C TYR A 192 -14.49 -6.11 3.48
N LYS A 193 -15.41 -5.22 3.05
CA LYS A 193 -16.70 -5.63 2.50
C LYS A 193 -16.57 -6.40 1.21
N ASN A 194 -15.72 -5.94 0.30
CA ASN A 194 -15.46 -6.62 -0.96
C ASN A 194 -14.87 -8.02 -0.74
N LEU A 195 -13.87 -8.16 0.14
CA LEU A 195 -13.29 -9.46 0.48
C LEU A 195 -14.31 -10.39 1.14
N LYS A 196 -15.14 -9.85 2.04
CA LYS A 196 -16.20 -10.64 2.68
C LYS A 196 -17.22 -11.15 1.66
N GLU A 197 -17.66 -10.33 0.72
CA GLU A 197 -18.61 -10.77 -0.32
C GLU A 197 -18.00 -11.80 -1.26
N ILE A 198 -16.72 -11.66 -1.64
CA ILE A 198 -15.99 -12.71 -2.39
C ILE A 198 -15.97 -14.02 -1.58
N GLN A 199 -15.72 -13.92 -0.26
CA GLN A 199 -15.75 -15.07 0.62
C GLN A 199 -17.11 -15.76 0.65
N ASP A 200 -18.19 -14.97 0.84
CA ASP A 200 -19.54 -15.48 1.03
C ASP A 200 -20.08 -16.14 -0.27
N VAL A 201 -19.83 -15.52 -1.43
CA VAL A 201 -20.34 -16.03 -2.72
C VAL A 201 -19.53 -17.22 -3.23
N TYR A 202 -18.21 -17.13 -3.14
CA TYR A 202 -17.31 -18.15 -3.70
C TYR A 202 -16.73 -19.11 -2.67
N ASN A 203 -17.10 -18.98 -1.39
CA ASN A 203 -16.65 -19.86 -0.29
C ASN A 203 -15.10 -19.89 -0.20
N ILE A 204 -14.45 -18.71 -0.28
CA ILE A 204 -12.99 -18.55 -0.23
C ILE A 204 -12.55 -18.39 1.22
N SER A 205 -11.57 -19.18 1.67
CA SER A 205 -10.97 -19.04 3.00
C SER A 205 -9.66 -18.26 2.93
N TYR A 206 -9.58 -17.13 3.62
CA TYR A 206 -8.38 -16.30 3.70
C TYR A 206 -7.40 -16.73 4.81
N ARG A 207 -7.62 -17.88 5.46
CA ARG A 207 -6.75 -18.37 6.55
C ARG A 207 -5.29 -18.51 6.12
N LYS A 208 -5.05 -19.01 4.90
CA LYS A 208 -3.69 -19.13 4.36
C LYS A 208 -3.07 -17.76 4.08
N THR A 209 -3.83 -16.83 3.53
CA THR A 209 -3.41 -15.44 3.31
C THR A 209 -3.04 -14.75 4.63
N SER A 210 -3.83 -14.93 5.69
CA SER A 210 -3.51 -14.37 7.01
C SER A 210 -2.17 -14.89 7.55
N ILE A 211 -1.88 -16.19 7.37
CA ILE A 211 -0.58 -16.77 7.75
C ILE A 211 0.56 -16.14 6.93
N ILE A 212 0.34 -15.94 5.62
CA ILE A 212 1.32 -15.28 4.75
C ILE A 212 1.58 -13.84 5.22
N VAL A 213 0.52 -13.09 5.56
CA VAL A 213 0.64 -11.71 6.09
C VAL A 213 1.47 -11.69 7.38
N VAL A 214 1.20 -12.60 8.33
CA VAL A 214 2.00 -12.69 9.57
C VAL A 214 3.47 -12.94 9.26
N ARG A 215 3.79 -13.83 8.31
CA ARG A 215 5.18 -14.10 7.90
C ARG A 215 5.83 -12.90 7.22
N ILE A 216 5.07 -12.14 6.41
CA ILE A 216 5.51 -10.86 5.81
C ILE A 216 5.84 -9.86 6.92
N LEU A 217 5.00 -9.73 7.95
CA LEU A 217 5.22 -8.83 9.08
C LEU A 217 6.47 -9.21 9.88
N ILE A 218 6.76 -10.51 10.05
CA ILE A 218 8.02 -10.97 10.66
C ILE A 218 9.22 -10.53 9.79
N GLY A 219 9.13 -10.69 8.46
CA GLY A 219 10.15 -10.22 7.53
C GLY A 219 10.35 -8.70 7.61
N LEU A 220 9.26 -7.92 7.70
CA LEU A 220 9.32 -6.47 7.87
C LEU A 220 9.99 -6.06 9.20
N PHE A 221 9.69 -6.76 10.27
CA PHE A 221 10.32 -6.52 11.56
C PHE A 221 11.85 -6.73 11.49
N ALA A 222 12.29 -7.80 10.79
CA ALA A 222 13.71 -8.03 10.54
C ALA A 222 14.32 -6.92 9.68
N LEU A 223 13.65 -6.47 8.62
CA LEU A 223 14.05 -5.33 7.79
C LEU A 223 14.21 -4.07 8.64
N TRP A 224 13.23 -3.76 9.48
CA TRP A 224 13.22 -2.59 10.35
C TRP A 224 14.39 -2.59 11.33
N ILE A 225 14.63 -3.71 12.01
CA ILE A 225 15.78 -3.86 12.92
C ILE A 225 17.10 -3.63 12.15
N THR A 226 17.25 -4.26 10.99
CA THR A 226 18.45 -4.11 10.15
C THR A 226 18.65 -2.66 9.74
N SER A 227 17.60 -1.97 9.29
CA SER A 227 17.65 -0.56 8.92
C SER A 227 18.09 0.33 10.09
N ILE A 228 17.59 0.10 11.31
CA ILE A 228 18.00 0.84 12.52
C ILE A 228 19.47 0.56 12.87
N LEU A 229 19.92 -0.69 12.81
CA LEU A 229 21.30 -1.04 13.12
C LEU A 229 22.28 -0.38 12.13
N LEU A 230 21.96 -0.43 10.84
CA LEU A 230 22.75 0.22 9.79
C LEU A 230 22.73 1.75 9.92
N SER A 231 21.62 2.33 10.37
CA SER A 231 21.51 3.76 10.66
C SER A 231 22.46 4.19 11.78
N LYS A 232 22.60 3.38 12.83
CA LYS A 232 23.54 3.64 13.94
C LYS A 232 25.01 3.57 13.50
N VAL A 233 25.31 2.81 12.45
CA VAL A 233 26.65 2.74 11.82
C VAL A 233 26.91 3.90 10.83
N GLY A 234 25.97 4.86 10.75
CA GLY A 234 26.11 6.06 9.89
C GLY A 234 25.60 5.89 8.46
N LEU A 235 24.87 4.82 8.16
CA LEU A 235 24.30 4.57 6.83
C LEU A 235 22.86 5.15 6.64
N TYR A 236 22.34 5.95 7.56
CA TYR A 236 21.05 6.58 7.39
C TYR A 236 21.14 7.93 6.66
N GLY A 237 22.13 8.73 7.01
CA GLY A 237 22.56 10.00 6.39
C GLY A 237 21.45 10.98 5.98
N VAL A 238 21.19 11.96 6.84
CA VAL A 238 20.43 13.17 6.50
C VAL A 238 21.36 14.39 6.54
N GLU A 239 22.66 14.14 6.66
CA GLU A 239 23.71 15.16 6.79
C GLU A 239 24.79 14.99 5.73
N GLY A 240 25.29 16.11 5.21
CA GLY A 240 26.34 16.15 4.21
C GLY A 240 25.83 16.33 2.78
N SER A 241 26.59 15.90 1.79
CA SER A 241 26.20 16.04 0.39
C SER A 241 25.03 15.11 0.04
N LYS A 242 24.08 15.61 -0.78
CA LYS A 242 22.91 14.83 -1.23
C LYS A 242 23.29 13.50 -1.88
N LEU A 243 24.41 13.48 -2.64
CA LEU A 243 24.89 12.27 -3.29
C LEU A 243 25.39 11.23 -2.27
N SER A 244 26.12 11.66 -1.25
CA SER A 244 26.56 10.77 -0.16
C SER A 244 25.35 10.20 0.62
N CYS A 245 24.36 11.02 0.90
CA CYS A 245 23.15 10.60 1.57
C CYS A 245 22.36 9.59 0.72
N LEU A 246 22.22 9.83 -0.58
CA LEU A 246 21.58 8.91 -1.52
C LEU A 246 22.30 7.55 -1.53
N PHE A 247 23.62 7.53 -1.62
CA PHE A 247 24.41 6.30 -1.60
C PHE A 247 24.23 5.52 -0.28
N LYS A 248 24.32 6.20 0.86
CA LYS A 248 24.09 5.59 2.17
C LYS A 248 22.70 5.01 2.31
N MET A 249 21.68 5.77 1.90
CA MET A 249 20.27 5.31 1.91
C MET A 249 20.06 4.09 1.00
N CYS A 250 20.60 4.12 -0.23
CA CYS A 250 20.49 2.99 -1.16
C CYS A 250 21.19 1.75 -0.61
N LEU A 251 22.37 1.88 -0.02
CA LEU A 251 23.11 0.77 0.58
C LEU A 251 22.34 0.19 1.78
N ASN A 252 21.87 1.04 2.69
CA ASN A 252 21.05 0.62 3.83
C ASN A 252 19.76 -0.08 3.36
N GLY A 253 19.03 0.53 2.43
CA GLY A 253 17.79 -0.03 1.89
C GLY A 253 18.00 -1.38 1.21
N LEU A 254 19.06 -1.49 0.38
CA LEU A 254 19.38 -2.73 -0.32
C LEU A 254 19.72 -3.86 0.66
N LEU A 255 20.57 -3.60 1.65
CA LEU A 255 20.91 -4.59 2.69
C LEU A 255 19.67 -5.01 3.51
N SER A 256 18.84 -4.05 3.89
CA SER A 256 17.60 -4.31 4.64
C SER A 256 16.59 -5.14 3.83
N VAL A 257 16.44 -4.87 2.53
CA VAL A 257 15.59 -5.64 1.63
C VAL A 257 16.16 -7.05 1.40
N ILE A 258 17.48 -7.21 1.31
CA ILE A 258 18.09 -8.55 1.24
C ILE A 258 17.73 -9.37 2.48
N VAL A 259 17.84 -8.79 3.68
CA VAL A 259 17.44 -9.48 4.92
C VAL A 259 15.96 -9.86 4.90
N TYR A 260 15.08 -8.95 4.46
CA TYR A 260 13.65 -9.24 4.28
C TYR A 260 13.43 -10.45 3.36
N VAL A 261 14.08 -10.47 2.19
CA VAL A 261 13.96 -11.56 1.22
C VAL A 261 14.48 -12.87 1.81
N VAL A 262 15.63 -12.87 2.48
CA VAL A 262 16.20 -14.06 3.13
C VAL A 262 15.24 -14.61 4.20
N VAL A 263 14.72 -13.74 5.08
CA VAL A 263 13.78 -14.15 6.14
C VAL A 263 12.49 -14.72 5.55
N THR A 264 11.92 -14.05 4.54
CA THR A 264 10.68 -14.53 3.90
C THR A 264 10.88 -15.82 3.10
N LEU A 265 12.06 -16.02 2.50
CA LEU A 265 12.45 -17.29 1.87
C LEU A 265 12.56 -18.41 2.92
N TYR A 266 13.17 -18.15 4.07
CA TYR A 266 13.22 -19.11 5.18
C TYR A 266 11.83 -19.48 5.70
N LEU A 267 10.94 -18.50 5.80
CA LEU A 267 9.53 -18.69 6.18
C LEU A 267 8.67 -19.29 5.03
N LYS A 268 9.28 -19.62 3.90
CA LYS A 268 8.62 -20.23 2.72
C LYS A 268 7.47 -19.37 2.14
N VAL A 269 7.55 -18.04 2.26
CA VAL A 269 6.54 -17.13 1.71
C VAL A 269 6.56 -17.13 0.18
N PRO A 270 7.69 -16.86 -0.51
CA PRO A 270 7.72 -16.89 -1.97
C PRO A 270 7.34 -18.25 -2.56
N GLN A 271 7.74 -19.37 -1.91
CA GLN A 271 7.38 -20.71 -2.34
C GLN A 271 5.87 -20.95 -2.30
N SER A 272 5.19 -20.42 -1.27
CA SER A 272 3.73 -20.57 -1.13
C SER A 272 2.95 -19.66 -2.08
N ILE A 273 3.53 -18.54 -2.52
CA ILE A 273 2.89 -17.58 -3.42
C ILE A 273 3.12 -17.96 -4.89
N PHE A 274 4.38 -18.21 -5.27
CA PHE A 274 4.77 -18.46 -6.66
C PHE A 274 4.79 -19.96 -7.03
N HIS A 275 4.42 -20.85 -6.09
CA HIS A 275 4.33 -22.29 -6.29
C HIS A 275 5.60 -22.95 -6.83
N PHE A 276 6.79 -22.33 -6.66
CA PHE A 276 8.04 -22.96 -7.04
C PHE A 276 8.63 -23.78 -5.87
N GLN A 277 9.16 -24.95 -6.18
CA GLN A 277 9.93 -25.74 -5.25
C GLN A 277 11.41 -25.45 -5.45
N LEU A 278 12.09 -24.90 -4.44
CA LEU A 278 13.55 -24.92 -4.41
C LEU A 278 13.96 -26.40 -4.45
N ARG A 279 14.55 -26.82 -5.56
CA ARG A 279 15.02 -28.19 -5.80
C ARG A 279 15.92 -28.58 -4.61
N LYS A 280 15.45 -29.49 -3.76
CA LYS A 280 16.32 -30.14 -2.80
C LYS A 280 17.44 -30.75 -3.64
N LYS A 281 18.69 -30.30 -3.47
CA LYS A 281 19.84 -31.05 -3.91
C LYS A 281 19.72 -32.39 -3.20
N SER A 282 19.33 -33.43 -3.93
CA SER A 282 19.53 -34.81 -3.52
C SER A 282 21.03 -34.98 -3.37
N GLY A 283 21.51 -35.01 -2.13
CA GLY A 283 22.87 -35.42 -1.86
C GLY A 283 23.08 -36.83 -2.44
N VAL A 284 24.11 -36.94 -3.20
CA VAL A 284 24.77 -38.20 -3.51
C VAL A 284 25.41 -38.71 -2.24
#